data_2a0d2d83b2258fb75911503bfab431ac
#
_entry.id   2a0d2d83b2258fb75911503bfab431ac
#
_cell.length_a   1.000
_cell.length_b   1.000
_cell.length_c   1.000
_cell.angle_alpha   90.00
_cell.angle_beta   90.00
_cell.angle_gamma   90.00
#
_symmetry.space_group_name_H-M   'P 1'
#
loop_
_entity.id
_entity.type
_entity.pdbx_description
1 polymer ?
#
loop_
_entity_poly.entity_id
_entity_poly.type
_entity_poly.pdbx_seq_one_letter_code
_entity_poly.pdbx_strand_id
1 'polypeptide(L)'
;SALLAWSLSWARTWLLALVSERIAADLRTTAFEHLLQLSLDYFGAKRTGDLMARIGSETDRISVFLSLHALDFATDVLMLAMTSAILLSINPWLALVTLLPLPFIAWMIHLVRDRLRTGFEKIDRVWGDVTNVLADTIPGIRVVKAFAQEGREAARFREANQANLAVNDKLNKTWSLFTPTVSLLTDIGLLVVWAFGIWQVSKGQITVGVLTAFIAYIGRFYGRLDSMSRIVSVTQKAAAGAKRIFDILDHVSNVPEPATPLPLTHPQGRIELNGIGFRYGNRSVIRGLDLEIRPGEMIGLVGHSGSGKSTLVNLICRFYDVTDGAIKVDGIDIRRYGVADYRRHIGLVLQEPFLFFGTIAENIAYGRPDASRQDIVAAARAAHAHEFILRLPQGYDSLVGERGQGLSGGERQRISIARALLIDPRILILDEATSSVDTETEKEIQKALDNLVQGRTTIAIAHRLSTLRKADRLVVMDRGQIAEVGPHDELIARRGAYWRLHEAQLRQAAADDWSPVSDGVDAPIAPVAAGPSSHSDERRTLPAGTQHPWSPGADHVRRREPCGRGADTCVSDCRATRRPVAGRCRRSGGGLGGQARSAGRAVEGA
;
A
#
# COMPACT_ATOMS: atom_id res chain seq x y z
N SER A 1 -36.65 -23.98 28.63
CA SER A 1 -35.17 -23.82 28.74
C SER A 1 -34.49 -23.77 27.39
N ALA A 2 -34.78 -24.67 26.44
CA ALA A 2 -34.11 -24.74 25.15
C ALA A 2 -34.31 -23.49 24.27
N LEU A 3 -35.52 -22.99 24.16
CA LEU A 3 -35.84 -21.77 23.43
C LEU A 3 -35.16 -20.52 24.04
N LEU A 4 -35.10 -20.42 25.35
CA LEU A 4 -34.37 -19.34 26.02
C LEU A 4 -32.86 -19.42 25.76
N ALA A 5 -32.28 -20.59 25.85
CA ALA A 5 -30.87 -20.80 25.53
C ALA A 5 -30.54 -20.46 24.09
N TRP A 6 -31.43 -20.84 23.16
CA TRP A 6 -31.31 -20.49 21.73
C TRP A 6 -31.37 -18.98 21.51
N SER A 7 -32.38 -18.29 22.07
CA SER A 7 -32.55 -16.85 21.92
C SER A 7 -31.37 -16.05 22.51
N LEU A 8 -30.88 -16.45 23.68
CA LEU A 8 -29.71 -15.84 24.32
C LEU A 8 -28.43 -16.09 23.48
N SER A 9 -28.26 -17.30 22.95
CA SER A 9 -27.10 -17.61 22.09
C SER A 9 -27.16 -16.80 20.80
N TRP A 10 -28.33 -16.67 20.17
CA TRP A 10 -28.52 -15.82 19.00
C TRP A 10 -28.21 -14.35 19.31
N ALA A 11 -28.81 -13.79 20.37
CA ALA A 11 -28.58 -12.40 20.79
C ALA A 11 -27.10 -12.14 21.11
N ARG A 12 -26.43 -13.06 21.81
CA ARG A 12 -25.00 -12.99 22.10
C ARG A 12 -24.18 -12.90 20.80
N THR A 13 -24.40 -13.84 19.86
CA THR A 13 -23.63 -13.90 18.63
C THR A 13 -23.85 -12.65 17.78
N TRP A 14 -25.11 -12.19 17.67
CA TRP A 14 -25.44 -10.99 16.93
C TRP A 14 -24.83 -9.72 17.54
N LEU A 15 -24.92 -9.54 18.85
CA LEU A 15 -24.33 -8.39 19.55
C LEU A 15 -22.81 -8.36 19.42
N LEU A 16 -22.15 -9.53 19.58
CA LEU A 16 -20.69 -9.63 19.42
C LEU A 16 -20.25 -9.28 18.01
N ALA A 17 -20.92 -9.82 16.98
CA ALA A 17 -20.63 -9.50 15.59
C ALA A 17 -20.79 -7.99 15.32
N LEU A 18 -21.87 -7.39 15.83
CA LEU A 18 -22.13 -5.96 15.65
C LEU A 18 -21.08 -5.09 16.36
N VAL A 19 -20.75 -5.41 17.60
CA VAL A 19 -19.77 -4.64 18.39
C VAL A 19 -18.36 -4.77 17.79
N SER A 20 -17.95 -6.00 17.42
CA SER A 20 -16.63 -6.22 16.85
C SER A 20 -16.46 -5.53 15.48
N GLU A 21 -17.53 -5.52 14.65
CA GLU A 21 -17.46 -4.83 13.36
C GLU A 21 -17.42 -3.31 13.52
N ARG A 22 -18.14 -2.74 14.50
CA ARG A 22 -18.03 -1.32 14.84
C ARG A 22 -16.63 -0.95 15.31
N ILE A 23 -16.05 -1.74 16.23
CA ILE A 23 -14.67 -1.53 16.69
C ILE A 23 -13.68 -1.58 15.52
N ALA A 24 -13.83 -2.55 14.62
CA ALA A 24 -12.96 -2.65 13.46
C ALA A 24 -13.13 -1.45 12.49
N ALA A 25 -14.37 -1.00 12.28
CA ALA A 25 -14.65 0.17 11.45
C ALA A 25 -14.06 1.44 12.06
N ASP A 26 -14.26 1.67 13.35
CA ASP A 26 -13.71 2.83 14.07
C ASP A 26 -12.19 2.80 14.06
N LEU A 27 -11.58 1.63 14.26
CA LEU A 27 -10.13 1.45 14.24
C LEU A 27 -9.55 1.72 12.86
N ARG A 28 -10.20 1.24 11.78
CA ARG A 28 -9.82 1.54 10.38
C ARG A 28 -9.89 3.03 10.09
N THR A 29 -10.99 3.67 10.48
CA THR A 29 -11.19 5.11 10.26
C THR A 29 -10.13 5.92 11.02
N THR A 30 -9.96 5.67 12.31
CA THR A 30 -8.97 6.38 13.14
C THR A 30 -7.55 6.19 12.64
N ALA A 31 -7.18 4.95 12.25
CA ALA A 31 -5.87 4.66 11.70
C ALA A 31 -5.64 5.36 10.35
N PHE A 32 -6.66 5.43 9.50
CA PHE A 32 -6.58 6.12 8.21
C PHE A 32 -6.51 7.63 8.37
N GLU A 33 -7.34 8.22 9.23
CA GLU A 33 -7.32 9.66 9.54
C GLU A 33 -5.96 10.07 10.12
N HIS A 34 -5.41 9.27 11.05
CA HIS A 34 -4.09 9.54 11.59
C HIS A 34 -2.99 9.40 10.53
N LEU A 35 -3.08 8.37 9.67
CA LEU A 35 -2.15 8.19 8.56
C LEU A 35 -2.09 9.43 7.65
N LEU A 36 -3.24 10.06 7.35
CA LEU A 36 -3.30 11.27 6.52
C LEU A 36 -2.61 12.49 7.18
N GLN A 37 -2.44 12.49 8.50
CA GLN A 37 -1.76 13.55 9.25
C GLN A 37 -0.24 13.34 9.34
N LEU A 38 0.27 12.16 8.97
CA LEU A 38 1.68 11.86 9.02
C LEU A 38 2.46 12.56 7.89
N SER A 39 3.73 12.86 8.15
CA SER A 39 4.62 13.48 7.17
C SER A 39 4.99 12.53 6.02
N LEU A 40 5.43 13.08 4.89
CA LEU A 40 5.89 12.29 3.74
C LEU A 40 7.07 11.36 4.06
N ASP A 41 7.85 11.65 5.10
CA ASP A 41 8.96 10.80 5.56
C ASP A 41 8.47 9.39 5.94
N TYR A 42 7.32 9.31 6.62
CA TYR A 42 6.70 8.03 6.98
C TYR A 42 6.34 7.19 5.75
N PHE A 43 5.76 7.84 4.72
CA PHE A 43 5.38 7.16 3.47
C PHE A 43 6.60 6.74 2.64
N GLY A 44 7.66 7.55 2.64
CA GLY A 44 8.91 7.22 1.95
C GLY A 44 9.62 5.98 2.52
N ALA A 45 9.46 5.72 3.83
CA ALA A 45 10.06 4.58 4.52
C ALA A 45 9.22 3.29 4.43
N LYS A 46 7.96 3.34 4.00
CA LYS A 46 7.02 2.21 4.00
C LYS A 46 6.51 1.92 2.59
N ARG A 47 6.26 0.63 2.30
CA ARG A 47 5.61 0.25 1.04
C ARG A 47 4.11 0.47 1.13
N THR A 48 3.49 0.97 0.07
CA THR A 48 2.03 1.23 0.01
C THR A 48 1.21 -0.03 0.32
N GLY A 49 1.64 -1.20 -0.21
CA GLY A 49 0.97 -2.47 0.05
C GLY A 49 1.01 -2.89 1.53
N ASP A 50 2.11 -2.59 2.26
CA ASP A 50 2.20 -2.84 3.71
C ASP A 50 1.21 -1.96 4.49
N LEU A 51 1.09 -0.69 4.13
CA LEU A 51 0.13 0.23 4.76
C LEU A 51 -1.32 -0.19 4.50
N MET A 52 -1.65 -0.58 3.28
CA MET A 52 -2.98 -1.10 2.93
C MET A 52 -3.31 -2.38 3.72
N ALA A 53 -2.35 -3.32 3.82
CA ALA A 53 -2.53 -4.55 4.58
C ALA A 53 -2.73 -4.28 6.08
N ARG A 54 -2.02 -3.30 6.66
CA ARG A 54 -2.17 -2.92 8.07
C ARG A 54 -3.57 -2.39 8.37
N ILE A 55 -4.09 -1.49 7.53
CA ILE A 55 -5.43 -0.91 7.73
C ILE A 55 -6.54 -1.93 7.43
N GLY A 56 -6.41 -2.75 6.38
CA GLY A 56 -7.41 -3.74 5.98
C GLY A 56 -7.32 -5.02 6.82
N SER A 57 -6.36 -5.87 6.49
CA SER A 57 -6.32 -7.24 7.00
C SER A 57 -5.96 -7.36 8.49
N GLU A 58 -5.19 -6.41 9.07
CA GLU A 58 -4.89 -6.50 10.50
C GLU A 58 -6.08 -6.10 11.37
N THR A 59 -6.90 -5.13 10.94
CA THR A 59 -8.15 -4.80 11.64
C THR A 59 -9.15 -5.95 11.56
N ASP A 60 -9.21 -6.67 10.44
CA ASP A 60 -10.06 -7.85 10.29
C ASP A 60 -9.63 -8.98 11.25
N ARG A 61 -8.33 -9.19 11.46
CA ARG A 61 -7.82 -10.16 12.45
C ARG A 61 -8.27 -9.81 13.86
N ILE A 62 -8.29 -8.52 14.21
CA ILE A 62 -8.79 -8.04 15.52
C ILE A 62 -10.29 -8.26 15.62
N SER A 63 -11.06 -7.93 14.58
CA SER A 63 -12.51 -8.15 14.53
C SER A 63 -12.87 -9.63 14.72
N VAL A 64 -12.21 -10.53 13.99
CA VAL A 64 -12.41 -11.99 14.12
C VAL A 64 -12.08 -12.47 15.52
N PHE A 65 -11.01 -11.98 16.14
CA PHE A 65 -10.68 -12.34 17.52
C PHE A 65 -11.76 -11.87 18.49
N LEU A 66 -12.21 -10.64 18.38
CA LEU A 66 -13.23 -10.07 19.27
C LEU A 66 -14.59 -10.76 19.11
N SER A 67 -15.01 -11.02 17.86
CA SER A 67 -16.34 -11.58 17.55
C SER A 67 -16.47 -13.06 17.90
N LEU A 68 -15.40 -13.85 17.68
CA LEU A 68 -15.50 -15.31 17.77
C LEU A 68 -14.74 -15.89 18.97
N HIS A 69 -13.65 -15.26 19.43
CA HIS A 69 -12.72 -15.92 20.34
C HIS A 69 -12.58 -15.28 21.72
N ALA A 70 -12.72 -13.95 21.83
CA ALA A 70 -12.49 -13.26 23.12
C ALA A 70 -13.49 -13.68 24.20
N LEU A 71 -14.78 -13.71 23.87
CA LEU A 71 -15.82 -14.10 24.82
C LEU A 71 -15.86 -15.61 25.01
N ASP A 72 -15.55 -16.40 23.98
CA ASP A 72 -15.44 -17.86 24.12
C ASP A 72 -14.31 -18.22 25.07
N PHE A 73 -13.16 -17.53 25.00
CA PHE A 73 -12.08 -17.70 25.98
C PHE A 73 -12.54 -17.40 27.42
N ALA A 74 -13.20 -16.27 27.63
CA ALA A 74 -13.70 -15.89 28.95
C ALA A 74 -14.73 -16.90 29.49
N THR A 75 -15.64 -17.36 28.62
CA THR A 75 -16.64 -18.38 28.95
C THR A 75 -16.01 -19.74 29.22
N ASP A 76 -14.99 -20.13 28.46
CA ASP A 76 -14.28 -21.38 28.64
C ASP A 76 -13.53 -21.40 29.99
N VAL A 77 -12.84 -20.32 30.36
CA VAL A 77 -12.19 -20.16 31.68
C VAL A 77 -13.22 -20.26 32.79
N LEU A 78 -14.33 -19.56 32.71
CA LEU A 78 -15.40 -19.59 33.71
C LEU A 78 -16.01 -20.98 33.83
N MET A 79 -16.30 -21.65 32.71
CA MET A 79 -16.86 -23.00 32.66
C MET A 79 -15.90 -24.03 33.23
N LEU A 80 -14.60 -23.92 32.95
CA LEU A 80 -13.58 -24.78 33.54
C LEU A 80 -13.51 -24.60 35.06
N ALA A 81 -13.52 -23.36 35.55
CA ALA A 81 -13.53 -23.06 36.99
C ALA A 81 -14.78 -23.61 37.69
N MET A 82 -15.97 -23.32 37.11
CA MET A 82 -17.25 -23.80 37.66
C MET A 82 -17.34 -25.34 37.64
N THR A 83 -16.96 -25.98 36.55
CA THR A 83 -17.00 -27.43 36.40
C THR A 83 -16.03 -28.08 37.40
N SER A 84 -14.81 -27.53 37.57
CA SER A 84 -13.84 -27.99 38.57
C SER A 84 -14.41 -27.88 39.98
N ALA A 85 -15.08 -26.77 40.33
CA ALA A 85 -15.70 -26.60 41.65
C ALA A 85 -16.83 -27.61 41.87
N ILE A 86 -17.67 -27.87 40.87
CA ILE A 86 -18.74 -28.89 40.94
C ILE A 86 -18.15 -30.28 41.10
N LEU A 87 -17.14 -30.64 40.31
CA LEU A 87 -16.49 -31.97 40.42
C LEU A 87 -15.85 -32.18 41.80
N LEU A 88 -15.19 -31.15 42.35
CA LEU A 88 -14.63 -31.18 43.70
C LEU A 88 -15.70 -31.32 44.78
N SER A 89 -16.86 -30.70 44.63
CA SER A 89 -17.97 -30.80 45.60
C SER A 89 -18.65 -32.18 45.57
N ILE A 90 -18.68 -32.88 44.43
CA ILE A 90 -19.28 -34.21 44.28
C ILE A 90 -18.35 -35.29 44.87
N ASN A 91 -17.12 -35.34 44.42
CA ASN A 91 -16.11 -36.29 44.92
C ASN A 91 -14.69 -35.74 44.70
N PRO A 92 -13.99 -35.29 45.75
CA PRO A 92 -12.65 -34.69 45.65
C PRO A 92 -11.59 -35.63 45.05
N TRP A 93 -11.63 -36.92 45.37
CA TRP A 93 -10.67 -37.88 44.82
C TRP A 93 -10.84 -38.14 43.35
N LEU A 94 -12.07 -38.28 42.88
CA LEU A 94 -12.38 -38.46 41.48
C LEU A 94 -12.07 -37.17 40.67
N ALA A 95 -12.31 -36.01 41.29
CA ALA A 95 -11.95 -34.72 40.69
C ALA A 95 -10.43 -34.57 40.56
N LEU A 96 -9.65 -34.95 41.55
CA LEU A 96 -8.19 -34.89 41.48
C LEU A 96 -7.64 -35.75 40.35
N VAL A 97 -8.19 -36.97 40.16
CA VAL A 97 -7.84 -37.84 39.03
C VAL A 97 -8.18 -37.19 37.69
N THR A 98 -9.33 -36.50 37.61
CA THR A 98 -9.75 -35.76 36.39
C THR A 98 -8.80 -34.61 36.07
N LEU A 99 -8.29 -33.92 37.06
CA LEU A 99 -7.40 -32.77 36.90
C LEU A 99 -5.94 -33.19 36.61
N LEU A 100 -5.59 -34.45 36.78
CA LEU A 100 -4.24 -34.98 36.60
C LEU A 100 -3.63 -34.71 35.21
N PRO A 101 -4.36 -34.77 34.08
CA PRO A 101 -3.82 -34.45 32.77
C PRO A 101 -3.51 -32.94 32.57
N LEU A 102 -4.14 -32.03 33.34
CA LEU A 102 -4.01 -30.58 33.14
C LEU A 102 -2.57 -30.06 33.27
N PRO A 103 -1.79 -30.38 34.30
CA PRO A 103 -0.41 -29.93 34.38
C PRO A 103 0.44 -30.41 33.20
N PHE A 104 0.15 -31.61 32.68
CA PHE A 104 0.83 -32.17 31.51
C PHE A 104 0.46 -31.41 30.24
N ILE A 105 -0.81 -31.12 30.05
CA ILE A 105 -1.31 -30.31 28.91
C ILE A 105 -0.74 -28.88 28.98
N ALA A 106 -0.77 -28.25 30.16
CA ALA A 106 -0.20 -26.92 30.37
C ALA A 106 1.32 -26.88 30.07
N TRP A 107 2.05 -27.89 30.53
CA TRP A 107 3.46 -28.01 30.22
C TRP A 107 3.73 -28.20 28.74
N MET A 108 2.93 -29.01 28.05
CA MET A 108 3.04 -29.22 26.60
C MET A 108 2.70 -27.96 25.82
N ILE A 109 1.67 -27.22 26.23
CA ILE A 109 1.35 -25.91 25.65
C ILE A 109 2.54 -24.94 25.79
N HIS A 110 3.15 -24.90 26.98
CA HIS A 110 4.32 -24.07 27.23
C HIS A 110 5.50 -24.45 26.33
N LEU A 111 5.75 -25.73 26.12
CA LEU A 111 6.84 -26.25 25.29
C LEU A 111 6.66 -25.90 23.81
N VAL A 112 5.42 -25.93 23.31
CA VAL A 112 5.11 -25.72 21.86
C VAL A 112 4.85 -24.26 21.54
N ARG A 113 4.45 -23.46 22.53
CA ARG A 113 4.07 -22.04 22.37
C ARG A 113 5.08 -21.22 21.58
N ASP A 114 6.36 -21.28 21.93
CA ASP A 114 7.40 -20.47 21.32
C ASP A 114 7.70 -20.93 19.88
N ARG A 115 7.62 -22.25 19.62
CA ARG A 115 7.75 -22.79 18.25
C ARG A 115 6.60 -22.36 17.35
N LEU A 116 5.38 -22.35 17.87
CA LEU A 116 4.20 -21.88 17.14
C LEU A 116 4.28 -20.38 16.85
N ARG A 117 4.66 -19.58 17.86
CA ARG A 117 4.81 -18.14 17.72
C ARG A 117 5.82 -17.79 16.62
N THR A 118 7.04 -18.31 16.73
CA THR A 118 8.09 -18.05 15.73
C THR A 118 7.72 -18.63 14.35
N GLY A 119 6.98 -19.73 14.32
CA GLY A 119 6.44 -20.31 13.10
C GLY A 119 5.45 -19.39 12.39
N PHE A 120 4.50 -18.82 13.11
CA PHE A 120 3.52 -17.86 12.53
C PHE A 120 4.20 -16.56 12.06
N GLU A 121 5.14 -16.01 12.86
CA GLU A 121 5.92 -14.85 12.44
C GLU A 121 6.71 -15.11 11.13
N LYS A 122 7.21 -16.34 10.97
CA LYS A 122 7.93 -16.74 9.75
C LYS A 122 6.98 -16.91 8.56
N ILE A 123 5.78 -17.46 8.76
CA ILE A 123 4.74 -17.55 7.71
C ILE A 123 4.38 -16.16 7.21
N ASP A 124 4.12 -15.21 8.10
CA ASP A 124 3.77 -13.84 7.73
C ASP A 124 4.89 -13.19 6.90
N ARG A 125 6.16 -13.46 7.21
CA ARG A 125 7.31 -12.95 6.46
C ARG A 125 7.38 -13.53 5.05
N VAL A 126 7.34 -14.87 4.92
CA VAL A 126 7.43 -15.50 3.58
C VAL A 126 6.18 -15.25 2.73
N TRP A 127 5.02 -15.03 3.35
CA TRP A 127 3.83 -14.56 2.65
C TRP A 127 4.02 -13.15 2.11
N GLY A 128 4.69 -12.28 2.88
CA GLY A 128 5.12 -10.97 2.43
C GLY A 128 6.00 -11.05 1.17
N ASP A 129 6.92 -12.00 1.10
CA ASP A 129 7.76 -12.20 -0.08
C ASP A 129 6.94 -12.61 -1.32
N VAL A 130 5.96 -13.50 -1.17
CA VAL A 130 5.02 -13.86 -2.25
C VAL A 130 4.24 -12.63 -2.72
N THR A 131 3.71 -11.84 -1.78
CA THR A 131 2.96 -10.62 -2.08
C THR A 131 3.83 -9.56 -2.75
N ASN A 132 5.11 -9.45 -2.36
CA ASN A 132 6.06 -8.53 -2.99
C ASN A 132 6.30 -8.88 -4.47
N VAL A 133 6.43 -10.17 -4.81
CA VAL A 133 6.56 -10.59 -6.23
C VAL A 133 5.33 -10.15 -7.03
N LEU A 134 4.12 -10.30 -6.50
CA LEU A 134 2.90 -9.84 -7.16
C LEU A 134 2.85 -8.30 -7.29
N ALA A 135 3.21 -7.60 -6.21
CA ALA A 135 3.22 -6.14 -6.18
C ALA A 135 4.23 -5.50 -7.14
N ASP A 136 5.33 -6.21 -7.44
CA ASP A 136 6.31 -5.77 -8.44
C ASP A 136 5.87 -6.15 -9.87
N THR A 137 5.38 -7.39 -10.07
CA THR A 137 5.11 -7.95 -11.40
C THR A 137 3.85 -7.36 -12.03
N ILE A 138 2.76 -7.15 -11.26
CA ILE A 138 1.48 -6.68 -11.82
C ILE A 138 1.60 -5.25 -12.38
N PRO A 139 2.15 -4.24 -11.67
CA PRO A 139 2.37 -2.92 -12.24
C PRO A 139 3.37 -2.92 -13.40
N GLY A 140 4.39 -3.81 -13.33
CA GLY A 140 5.42 -3.99 -14.34
C GLY A 140 5.03 -4.90 -15.52
N ILE A 141 3.77 -5.31 -15.64
CA ILE A 141 3.34 -6.34 -16.62
C ILE A 141 3.69 -5.97 -18.07
N ARG A 142 3.66 -4.68 -18.42
CA ARG A 142 4.06 -4.21 -19.76
C ARG A 142 5.52 -4.53 -20.06
N VAL A 143 6.40 -4.37 -19.06
CA VAL A 143 7.84 -4.70 -19.19
C VAL A 143 8.01 -6.20 -19.34
N VAL A 144 7.34 -7.00 -18.51
CA VAL A 144 7.36 -8.46 -18.59
C VAL A 144 6.95 -8.93 -19.99
N LYS A 145 5.85 -8.36 -20.53
CA LYS A 145 5.35 -8.67 -21.88
C LYS A 145 6.29 -8.20 -22.99
N ALA A 146 6.82 -6.96 -22.88
CA ALA A 146 7.72 -6.40 -23.89
C ALA A 146 9.01 -7.20 -24.05
N PHE A 147 9.52 -7.77 -22.96
CA PHE A 147 10.73 -8.58 -22.95
C PHE A 147 10.49 -10.10 -22.96
N ALA A 148 9.22 -10.54 -23.10
CA ALA A 148 8.82 -11.96 -23.09
C ALA A 148 9.39 -12.74 -21.88
N GLN A 149 9.34 -12.13 -20.68
CA GLN A 149 9.91 -12.70 -19.46
C GLN A 149 8.87 -13.38 -18.55
N GLU A 150 7.72 -13.79 -19.07
CA GLU A 150 6.67 -14.46 -18.30
C GLU A 150 7.19 -15.73 -17.60
N GLY A 151 8.03 -16.49 -18.28
CA GLY A 151 8.63 -17.70 -17.73
C GLY A 151 9.52 -17.44 -16.52
N ARG A 152 10.30 -16.35 -16.55
CA ARG A 152 11.17 -15.90 -15.45
C ARG A 152 10.34 -15.45 -14.24
N GLU A 153 9.35 -14.61 -14.45
CA GLU A 153 8.50 -14.12 -13.36
C GLU A 153 7.64 -15.25 -12.75
N ALA A 154 7.15 -16.17 -13.56
CA ALA A 154 6.47 -17.37 -13.08
C ALA A 154 7.40 -18.29 -12.25
N ALA A 155 8.69 -18.37 -12.61
CA ALA A 155 9.68 -19.11 -11.83
C ALA A 155 9.95 -18.42 -10.48
N ARG A 156 10.13 -17.10 -10.48
CA ARG A 156 10.32 -16.27 -9.28
C ARG A 156 9.14 -16.41 -8.30
N PHE A 157 7.91 -16.37 -8.84
CA PHE A 157 6.70 -16.60 -8.04
C PHE A 157 6.65 -18.01 -7.46
N ARG A 158 6.96 -19.04 -8.26
CA ARG A 158 7.01 -20.44 -7.79
C ARG A 158 8.02 -20.63 -6.67
N GLU A 159 9.20 -20.03 -6.76
CA GLU A 159 10.23 -20.12 -5.73
C GLU A 159 9.74 -19.51 -4.40
N ALA A 160 9.18 -18.29 -4.43
CA ALA A 160 8.60 -17.63 -3.26
C ALA A 160 7.46 -18.46 -2.65
N ASN A 161 6.58 -19.01 -3.51
CA ASN A 161 5.46 -19.83 -3.05
C ASN A 161 5.89 -21.19 -2.49
N GLN A 162 6.96 -21.80 -3.03
CA GLN A 162 7.56 -23.02 -2.46
C GLN A 162 8.19 -22.76 -1.10
N ALA A 163 8.86 -21.62 -0.91
CA ALA A 163 9.38 -21.21 0.38
C ALA A 163 8.24 -21.05 1.41
N ASN A 164 7.13 -20.41 1.00
CA ASN A 164 5.93 -20.30 1.83
C ASN A 164 5.34 -21.67 2.18
N LEU A 165 5.21 -22.57 1.20
CA LEU A 165 4.75 -23.94 1.42
C LEU A 165 5.62 -24.69 2.42
N ALA A 166 6.95 -24.62 2.30
CA ALA A 166 7.89 -25.31 3.20
C ALA A 166 7.77 -24.85 4.66
N VAL A 167 7.57 -23.54 4.87
CA VAL A 167 7.38 -22.98 6.22
C VAL A 167 6.03 -23.40 6.79
N ASN A 168 4.95 -23.36 6.00
CA ASN A 168 3.63 -23.82 6.41
C ASN A 168 3.63 -25.32 6.74
N ASP A 169 4.27 -26.15 5.90
CA ASP A 169 4.38 -27.59 6.14
C ASP A 169 5.09 -27.92 7.46
N LYS A 170 6.18 -27.22 7.74
CA LYS A 170 6.91 -27.37 9.02
C LYS A 170 6.05 -27.00 10.23
N LEU A 171 5.28 -25.93 10.13
CA LEU A 171 4.38 -25.52 11.21
C LEU A 171 3.21 -26.49 11.35
N ASN A 172 2.62 -26.92 10.22
CA ASN A 172 1.53 -27.87 10.20
C ASN A 172 1.93 -29.23 10.77
N LYS A 173 3.16 -29.71 10.52
CA LYS A 173 3.69 -30.93 11.17
C LYS A 173 3.72 -30.80 12.70
N THR A 174 4.15 -29.63 13.21
CA THR A 174 4.15 -29.38 14.65
C THR A 174 2.72 -29.36 15.21
N TRP A 175 1.80 -28.69 14.50
CA TRP A 175 0.40 -28.58 14.88
C TRP A 175 -0.33 -29.92 14.79
N SER A 176 -0.09 -30.71 13.74
CA SER A 176 -0.67 -32.04 13.54
C SER A 176 -0.24 -33.07 14.58
N LEU A 177 0.90 -32.87 15.21
CA LEU A 177 1.32 -33.71 16.35
C LEU A 177 0.71 -33.20 17.67
N PHE A 178 0.64 -31.89 17.84
CA PHE A 178 0.18 -31.28 19.10
C PHE A 178 -1.29 -31.60 19.39
N THR A 179 -2.19 -31.33 18.43
CA THR A 179 -3.65 -31.49 18.64
C THR A 179 -4.06 -32.93 18.98
N PRO A 180 -3.67 -33.97 18.21
CA PRO A 180 -3.98 -35.36 18.58
C PRO A 180 -3.35 -35.83 19.90
N THR A 181 -2.19 -35.26 20.25
CA THR A 181 -1.55 -35.61 21.55
C THR A 181 -2.36 -35.05 22.71
N VAL A 182 -2.89 -33.83 22.60
CA VAL A 182 -3.81 -33.29 23.62
C VAL A 182 -5.06 -34.14 23.72
N SER A 183 -5.68 -34.51 22.59
CA SER A 183 -6.87 -35.36 22.55
C SER A 183 -6.58 -36.72 23.18
N LEU A 184 -5.46 -37.36 22.85
CA LEU A 184 -5.04 -38.63 23.45
C LEU A 184 -4.90 -38.54 24.96
N LEU A 185 -4.27 -37.48 25.48
CA LEU A 185 -4.12 -37.22 26.91
C LEU A 185 -5.47 -37.08 27.62
N THR A 186 -6.43 -36.36 26.97
CA THR A 186 -7.78 -36.20 27.51
C THR A 186 -8.57 -37.52 27.49
N ASP A 187 -8.43 -38.33 26.44
CA ASP A 187 -9.07 -39.65 26.32
C ASP A 187 -8.51 -40.62 27.34
N ILE A 188 -7.19 -40.65 27.54
CA ILE A 188 -6.55 -41.43 28.62
C ILE A 188 -7.06 -40.96 29.99
N GLY A 189 -7.15 -39.65 30.21
CA GLY A 189 -7.72 -39.08 31.44
C GLY A 189 -9.15 -39.56 31.67
N LEU A 190 -9.99 -39.58 30.64
CA LEU A 190 -11.34 -40.10 30.73
C LEU A 190 -11.38 -41.60 31.08
N LEU A 191 -10.55 -42.43 30.44
CA LEU A 191 -10.45 -43.85 30.73
C LEU A 191 -10.00 -44.13 32.19
N VAL A 192 -9.03 -43.34 32.68
CA VAL A 192 -8.57 -43.46 34.07
C VAL A 192 -9.70 -43.12 35.06
N VAL A 193 -10.47 -42.05 34.76
CA VAL A 193 -11.63 -41.68 35.60
C VAL A 193 -12.72 -42.75 35.55
N TRP A 194 -12.96 -43.37 34.41
CA TRP A 194 -13.88 -44.51 34.28
C TRP A 194 -13.41 -45.68 35.15
N ALA A 195 -12.17 -46.10 35.01
CA ALA A 195 -11.61 -47.23 35.76
C ALA A 195 -11.64 -46.99 37.30
N PHE A 196 -11.20 -45.80 37.71
CA PHE A 196 -11.21 -45.41 39.11
C PHE A 196 -12.62 -45.22 39.66
N GLY A 197 -13.54 -44.66 38.89
CA GLY A 197 -14.94 -44.51 39.24
C GLY A 197 -15.67 -45.83 39.40
N ILE A 198 -15.47 -46.83 38.51
CA ILE A 198 -16.02 -48.19 38.63
C ILE A 198 -15.49 -48.86 39.88
N TRP A 199 -14.21 -48.70 40.18
CA TRP A 199 -13.60 -49.24 41.41
C TRP A 199 -14.21 -48.63 42.67
N GLN A 200 -14.49 -47.31 42.71
CA GLN A 200 -15.19 -46.67 43.82
C GLN A 200 -16.65 -47.15 43.96
N VAL A 201 -17.37 -47.35 42.82
CA VAL A 201 -18.71 -47.92 42.84
C VAL A 201 -18.71 -49.34 43.41
N SER A 202 -17.75 -50.21 43.00
CA SER A 202 -17.62 -51.59 43.53
C SER A 202 -17.35 -51.65 45.04
N LYS A 203 -16.74 -50.57 45.60
CA LYS A 203 -16.53 -50.42 47.06
C LYS A 203 -17.70 -49.73 47.76
N GLY A 204 -18.77 -49.40 47.08
CA GLY A 204 -19.93 -48.70 47.64
C GLY A 204 -19.67 -47.25 48.06
N GLN A 205 -18.56 -46.61 47.63
CA GLN A 205 -18.20 -45.24 47.98
C GLN A 205 -18.97 -44.19 47.18
N ILE A 206 -19.38 -44.51 45.98
CA ILE A 206 -20.19 -43.69 45.12
C ILE A 206 -21.30 -44.51 44.43
N THR A 207 -22.38 -43.88 44.01
CA THR A 207 -23.45 -44.50 43.22
C THR A 207 -23.13 -44.45 41.74
N VAL A 208 -23.76 -45.36 40.95
CA VAL A 208 -23.67 -45.32 39.46
C VAL A 208 -24.16 -44.00 38.92
N GLY A 209 -25.20 -43.41 39.53
CA GLY A 209 -25.72 -42.09 39.12
C GLY A 209 -24.70 -40.96 39.30
N VAL A 210 -23.92 -40.96 40.38
CA VAL A 210 -22.84 -40.00 40.60
C VAL A 210 -21.74 -40.19 39.56
N LEU A 211 -21.34 -41.44 39.24
CA LEU A 211 -20.33 -41.68 38.21
C LEU A 211 -20.81 -41.20 36.82
N THR A 212 -22.07 -41.46 36.46
CA THR A 212 -22.65 -41.01 35.19
C THR A 212 -22.67 -39.47 35.07
N ALA A 213 -23.10 -38.79 36.18
CA ALA A 213 -23.07 -37.35 36.23
C ALA A 213 -21.64 -36.79 36.09
N PHE A 214 -20.67 -37.44 36.76
CA PHE A 214 -19.28 -37.04 36.71
C PHE A 214 -18.71 -37.12 35.28
N ILE A 215 -18.99 -38.22 34.58
CA ILE A 215 -18.55 -38.41 33.18
C ILE A 215 -19.16 -37.37 32.24
N ALA A 216 -20.43 -37.02 32.46
CA ALA A 216 -21.08 -35.97 31.66
C ALA A 216 -20.40 -34.58 31.83
N TYR A 217 -19.97 -34.27 33.06
CA TYR A 217 -19.21 -33.03 33.34
C TYR A 217 -17.78 -33.09 32.78
N ILE A 218 -17.10 -34.23 32.86
CA ILE A 218 -15.75 -34.41 32.31
C ILE A 218 -15.73 -34.20 30.80
N GLY A 219 -16.70 -34.76 30.08
CA GLY A 219 -16.80 -34.57 28.64
C GLY A 219 -16.90 -33.08 28.23
N ARG A 220 -17.67 -32.29 28.99
CA ARG A 220 -17.74 -30.83 28.81
C ARG A 220 -16.44 -30.15 29.19
N PHE A 221 -15.78 -30.56 30.25
CA PHE A 221 -14.53 -30.01 30.74
C PHE A 221 -13.39 -30.16 29.71
N TYR A 222 -13.17 -31.38 29.22
CA TYR A 222 -12.12 -31.65 28.24
C TYR A 222 -12.41 -31.01 26.87
N GLY A 223 -13.68 -30.95 26.44
CA GLY A 223 -14.06 -30.24 25.25
C GLY A 223 -13.70 -28.74 25.29
N ARG A 224 -13.81 -28.09 26.47
CA ARG A 224 -13.40 -26.69 26.65
C ARG A 224 -11.88 -26.51 26.67
N LEU A 225 -11.14 -27.47 27.17
CA LEU A 225 -9.67 -27.47 27.12
C LEU A 225 -9.15 -27.53 25.68
N ASP A 226 -9.75 -28.38 24.85
CA ASP A 226 -9.40 -28.43 23.41
C ASP A 226 -9.69 -27.13 22.71
N SER A 227 -10.82 -26.49 23.00
CA SER A 227 -11.18 -25.15 22.50
C SER A 227 -10.13 -24.10 22.88
N MET A 228 -9.73 -24.03 24.16
CA MET A 228 -8.72 -23.08 24.65
C MET A 228 -7.35 -23.24 23.96
N SER A 229 -6.94 -24.44 23.60
CA SER A 229 -5.65 -24.68 22.93
C SER A 229 -5.61 -23.98 21.54
N ARG A 230 -6.73 -23.92 20.84
CA ARG A 230 -6.87 -23.25 19.54
C ARG A 230 -6.87 -21.73 19.64
N ILE A 231 -7.42 -21.18 20.71
CA ILE A 231 -7.54 -19.72 20.92
C ILE A 231 -6.16 -19.05 21.04
N VAL A 232 -5.16 -19.72 21.57
CA VAL A 232 -3.80 -19.17 21.75
C VAL A 232 -3.22 -18.63 20.43
N SER A 233 -3.36 -19.37 19.34
CA SER A 233 -2.82 -18.94 18.04
C SER A 233 -3.54 -17.71 17.47
N VAL A 234 -4.87 -17.66 17.63
CA VAL A 234 -5.68 -16.54 17.13
C VAL A 234 -5.43 -15.28 17.95
N THR A 235 -5.31 -15.43 19.27
CA THR A 235 -4.95 -14.33 20.18
C THR A 235 -3.61 -13.71 19.81
N GLN A 236 -2.60 -14.52 19.51
CA GLN A 236 -1.29 -14.02 19.12
C GLN A 236 -1.30 -13.29 17.78
N LYS A 237 -2.05 -13.80 16.79
CA LYS A 237 -2.24 -13.10 15.52
C LYS A 237 -2.95 -11.75 15.69
N ALA A 238 -4.01 -11.72 16.50
CA ALA A 238 -4.74 -10.49 16.78
C ALA A 238 -3.86 -9.48 17.55
N ALA A 239 -3.08 -9.93 18.53
CA ALA A 239 -2.16 -9.07 19.27
C ALA A 239 -1.05 -8.51 18.39
N ALA A 240 -0.50 -9.31 17.48
CA ALA A 240 0.49 -8.84 16.50
C ALA A 240 -0.12 -7.81 15.52
N GLY A 241 -1.36 -8.03 15.05
CA GLY A 241 -2.11 -7.09 14.23
C GLY A 241 -2.38 -5.77 14.98
N ALA A 242 -2.86 -5.85 16.20
CA ALA A 242 -3.09 -4.69 17.06
C ALA A 242 -1.81 -3.86 17.25
N LYS A 243 -0.68 -4.51 17.56
CA LYS A 243 0.60 -3.82 17.68
C LYS A 243 0.94 -3.04 16.41
N ARG A 244 0.77 -3.62 15.22
CA ARG A 244 1.07 -2.94 13.94
C ARG A 244 0.16 -1.74 13.68
N ILE A 245 -1.08 -1.77 14.15
CA ILE A 245 -1.99 -0.62 14.05
C ILE A 245 -1.59 0.45 15.05
N PHE A 246 -1.30 0.08 16.30
CA PHE A 246 -0.80 1.04 17.29
C PHE A 246 0.55 1.64 16.89
N ASP A 247 1.43 0.89 16.21
CA ASP A 247 2.66 1.43 15.61
C ASP A 247 2.37 2.58 14.61
N ILE A 248 1.19 2.59 13.97
CA ILE A 248 0.76 3.72 13.13
C ILE A 248 0.22 4.84 14.03
N LEU A 249 -0.70 4.53 14.94
CA LEU A 249 -1.39 5.52 15.78
C LEU A 249 -0.44 6.25 16.75
N ASP A 250 0.58 5.57 17.23
CA ASP A 250 1.59 6.14 18.16
C ASP A 250 2.69 6.92 17.41
N HIS A 251 2.71 6.85 16.06
CA HIS A 251 3.74 7.55 15.29
C HIS A 251 3.45 9.05 15.26
N VAL A 252 4.43 9.83 15.71
CA VAL A 252 4.34 11.30 15.71
C VAL A 252 4.86 11.84 14.40
N SER A 253 4.08 12.72 13.77
CA SER A 253 4.50 13.41 12.54
C SER A 253 5.69 14.32 12.76
N ASN A 254 6.68 14.27 11.85
CA ASN A 254 7.84 15.19 11.85
C ASN A 254 7.44 16.62 11.44
N VAL A 255 6.19 16.85 11.03
CA VAL A 255 5.59 18.14 10.71
C VAL A 255 4.39 18.33 11.62
N PRO A 256 4.60 18.73 12.89
CA PRO A 256 3.53 18.86 13.87
C PRO A 256 2.66 20.10 13.60
N GLU A 257 1.37 20.00 13.92
CA GLU A 257 0.52 21.18 14.01
C GLU A 257 0.94 22.04 15.21
N PRO A 258 1.01 23.37 15.07
CA PRO A 258 1.30 24.23 16.20
C PRO A 258 0.19 24.22 17.24
N ALA A 259 0.52 24.33 18.51
CA ALA A 259 -0.46 24.34 19.61
C ALA A 259 -1.49 25.48 19.47
N THR A 260 -1.08 26.60 18.91
CA THR A 260 -1.92 27.76 18.60
C THR A 260 -1.66 28.18 17.15
N PRO A 261 -2.35 27.58 16.18
CA PRO A 261 -2.13 27.89 14.77
C PRO A 261 -2.56 29.32 14.46
N LEU A 262 -1.68 30.06 13.80
CA LEU A 262 -2.04 31.37 13.26
C LEU A 262 -2.79 31.17 11.94
N PRO A 263 -3.93 31.86 11.73
CA PRO A 263 -4.60 31.82 10.45
C PRO A 263 -3.80 32.57 9.40
N LEU A 264 -3.72 32.02 8.19
CA LEU A 264 -3.11 32.68 7.04
C LEU A 264 -4.24 33.28 6.17
N THR A 265 -4.60 34.55 6.45
CA THR A 265 -5.62 35.27 5.70
C THR A 265 -4.96 36.22 4.72
N HIS A 266 -5.30 36.12 3.43
CA HIS A 266 -4.81 37.01 2.35
C HIS A 266 -3.28 37.17 2.26
N PRO A 267 -2.52 36.09 2.08
CA PRO A 267 -1.07 36.18 1.97
C PRO A 267 -0.66 37.03 0.77
N GLN A 268 0.40 37.85 0.95
CA GLN A 268 1.03 38.57 -0.15
C GLN A 268 1.94 37.65 -0.96
N GLY A 269 2.50 36.60 -0.30
CA GLY A 269 3.33 35.61 -0.93
C GLY A 269 4.82 35.96 -0.93
N ARG A 270 5.31 36.80 -0.02
CA ARG A 270 6.74 37.01 0.21
C ARG A 270 7.30 35.78 0.93
N ILE A 271 8.36 35.19 0.38
CA ILE A 271 9.01 34.00 0.97
C ILE A 271 10.45 34.36 1.34
N GLU A 272 10.82 34.08 2.59
CA GLU A 272 12.15 34.32 3.11
C GLU A 272 12.73 33.00 3.64
N LEU A 273 13.85 32.59 3.10
CA LEU A 273 14.63 31.45 3.53
C LEU A 273 15.83 31.96 4.30
N ASN A 274 15.89 31.71 5.61
CA ASN A 274 16.91 32.28 6.48
C ASN A 274 17.82 31.18 7.03
N GLY A 275 18.99 30.99 6.43
CA GLY A 275 20.02 30.05 6.85
C GLY A 275 19.49 28.59 6.89
N ILE A 276 18.62 28.19 5.96
CA ILE A 276 17.95 26.90 6.05
C ILE A 276 18.93 25.74 5.82
N GLY A 277 18.82 24.73 6.69
CA GLY A 277 19.48 23.45 6.56
C GLY A 277 18.48 22.31 6.59
N PHE A 278 18.76 21.25 5.83
CA PHE A 278 17.90 20.05 5.83
C PHE A 278 18.67 18.78 5.52
N ARG A 279 18.27 17.68 6.19
CA ARG A 279 18.83 16.34 5.99
C ARG A 279 17.74 15.28 5.93
N TYR A 280 17.88 14.31 5.03
CA TYR A 280 17.11 13.07 5.06
C TYR A 280 17.89 12.04 5.88
N GLY A 281 17.41 11.73 7.09
CA GLY A 281 18.19 10.93 8.05
C GLY A 281 19.57 11.52 8.29
N ASN A 282 20.63 10.81 7.92
CA ASN A 282 22.02 11.25 8.10
C ASN A 282 22.59 12.02 6.87
N ARG A 283 21.86 12.10 5.76
CA ARG A 283 22.32 12.74 4.52
C ARG A 283 21.90 14.20 4.49
N SER A 284 22.84 15.11 4.64
CA SER A 284 22.62 16.56 4.46
C SER A 284 22.39 16.89 2.98
N VAL A 285 21.28 17.58 2.67
CA VAL A 285 20.88 17.95 1.31
C VAL A 285 20.87 19.47 1.11
N ILE A 286 20.38 20.23 2.07
CA ILE A 286 20.43 21.72 2.05
C ILE A 286 21.34 22.19 3.18
N ARG A 287 22.17 23.23 2.90
CA ARG A 287 23.23 23.68 3.81
C ARG A 287 23.31 25.20 3.87
N GLY A 288 22.65 25.81 4.88
CA GLY A 288 22.76 27.24 5.13
C GLY A 288 22.33 28.08 3.92
N LEU A 289 21.13 27.86 3.42
CA LEU A 289 20.62 28.54 2.23
C LEU A 289 19.81 29.76 2.64
N ASP A 290 20.18 30.92 2.08
CA ASP A 290 19.51 32.21 2.24
C ASP A 290 18.94 32.68 0.90
N LEU A 291 17.65 33.00 0.86
CA LEU A 291 16.96 33.48 -0.35
C LEU A 291 15.72 34.27 0.04
N GLU A 292 15.52 35.41 -0.61
CA GLU A 292 14.28 36.17 -0.54
C GLU A 292 13.60 36.18 -1.90
N ILE A 293 12.28 35.85 -1.91
CA ILE A 293 11.41 35.87 -3.07
C ILE A 293 10.32 36.91 -2.82
N ARG A 294 10.20 37.87 -3.72
CA ARG A 294 9.25 38.98 -3.60
C ARG A 294 7.83 38.56 -3.98
N PRO A 295 6.79 39.22 -3.45
CA PRO A 295 5.42 39.00 -3.90
C PRO A 295 5.28 39.15 -5.41
N GLY A 296 4.66 38.16 -6.07
CA GLY A 296 4.45 38.19 -7.52
C GLY A 296 5.69 37.90 -8.37
N GLU A 297 6.85 37.66 -7.76
CA GLU A 297 8.08 37.32 -8.48
C GLU A 297 8.07 35.86 -8.96
N MET A 298 8.56 35.63 -10.17
CA MET A 298 8.81 34.29 -10.70
C MET A 298 10.30 33.96 -10.61
N ILE A 299 10.67 32.96 -9.80
CA ILE A 299 12.03 32.44 -9.76
C ILE A 299 12.14 31.09 -10.48
N GLY A 300 13.23 30.89 -11.21
CA GLY A 300 13.59 29.61 -11.81
C GLY A 300 14.69 28.92 -11.01
N LEU A 301 14.40 27.73 -10.46
CA LEU A 301 15.40 26.89 -9.80
C LEU A 301 16.14 26.04 -10.83
N VAL A 302 17.46 26.22 -10.92
CA VAL A 302 18.33 25.55 -11.90
C VAL A 302 19.44 24.79 -11.17
N GLY A 303 19.92 23.71 -11.74
CA GLY A 303 21.03 22.94 -11.18
C GLY A 303 21.01 21.49 -11.60
N HIS A 304 22.11 20.78 -11.39
CA HIS A 304 22.20 19.35 -11.68
C HIS A 304 21.18 18.52 -10.90
N SER A 305 20.90 17.29 -11.40
CA SER A 305 20.11 16.32 -10.63
C SER A 305 20.77 16.09 -9.27
N GLY A 306 19.98 16.09 -8.18
CA GLY A 306 20.49 15.95 -6.82
C GLY A 306 21.08 17.23 -6.19
N SER A 307 20.99 18.41 -6.83
CA SER A 307 21.44 19.68 -6.26
C SER A 307 20.58 20.20 -5.10
N GLY A 308 19.37 19.64 -4.88
CA GLY A 308 18.47 20.02 -3.79
C GLY A 308 17.20 20.76 -4.20
N LYS A 309 16.95 21.01 -5.51
CA LYS A 309 15.77 21.76 -6.01
C LYS A 309 14.43 21.22 -5.51
N SER A 310 14.16 19.96 -5.73
CA SER A 310 12.89 19.32 -5.30
C SER A 310 12.80 19.27 -3.76
N THR A 311 13.94 19.14 -3.07
CA THR A 311 13.95 19.21 -1.60
C THR A 311 13.58 20.60 -1.12
N LEU A 312 14.10 21.67 -1.74
CA LEU A 312 13.74 23.04 -1.42
C LEU A 312 12.25 23.30 -1.61
N VAL A 313 11.69 22.85 -2.72
CA VAL A 313 10.25 22.91 -2.99
C VAL A 313 9.44 22.17 -1.92
N ASN A 314 9.84 20.95 -1.54
CA ASN A 314 9.18 20.18 -0.50
C ASN A 314 9.20 20.87 0.87
N LEU A 315 10.28 21.60 1.18
CA LEU A 315 10.40 22.42 2.40
C LEU A 315 9.47 23.64 2.35
N ILE A 316 9.37 24.31 1.21
CA ILE A 316 8.45 25.43 1.01
C ILE A 316 6.99 24.97 1.09
N CYS A 317 6.64 23.79 0.56
CA CYS A 317 5.32 23.16 0.75
C CYS A 317 5.08 22.68 2.19
N ARG A 318 6.08 22.77 3.05
CA ARG A 318 6.06 22.21 4.41
C ARG A 318 5.68 20.73 4.43
N PHE A 319 6.18 19.95 3.43
CA PHE A 319 6.10 18.49 3.48
C PHE A 319 7.11 17.91 4.47
N TYR A 320 8.14 18.70 4.77
CA TYR A 320 9.15 18.49 5.81
C TYR A 320 9.42 19.82 6.49
N ASP A 321 9.73 19.82 7.76
CA ASP A 321 10.23 20.99 8.46
C ASP A 321 11.77 21.08 8.34
N VAL A 322 12.33 22.30 8.28
CA VAL A 322 13.78 22.52 8.19
C VAL A 322 14.48 22.03 9.46
N THR A 323 15.69 21.47 9.31
CA THR A 323 16.52 21.04 10.44
C THR A 323 17.13 22.25 11.14
N ASP A 324 17.61 23.21 10.35
CA ASP A 324 18.25 24.44 10.80
C ASP A 324 17.65 25.64 10.10
N GLY A 325 17.63 26.80 10.71
CA GLY A 325 17.08 28.02 10.15
C GLY A 325 15.56 28.10 10.17
N ALA A 326 14.99 28.95 9.31
CA ALA A 326 13.56 29.18 9.23
C ALA A 326 13.13 29.56 7.82
N ILE A 327 11.96 29.07 7.40
CA ILE A 327 11.24 29.53 6.22
C ILE A 327 10.10 30.43 6.71
N LYS A 328 10.04 31.65 6.20
CA LYS A 328 8.98 32.61 6.55
C LYS A 328 8.16 32.95 5.33
N VAL A 329 6.86 33.07 5.53
CA VAL A 329 5.93 33.64 4.55
C VAL A 329 5.30 34.87 5.15
N ASP A 330 5.44 35.99 4.45
CA ASP A 330 5.00 37.32 4.90
C ASP A 330 5.54 37.68 6.30
N GLY A 331 6.82 37.33 6.55
CA GLY A 331 7.56 37.62 7.80
C GLY A 331 7.29 36.64 8.95
N ILE A 332 6.34 35.70 8.80
CA ILE A 332 5.99 34.72 9.84
C ILE A 332 6.54 33.35 9.46
N ASP A 333 7.17 32.66 10.40
CA ASP A 333 7.66 31.29 10.22
C ASP A 333 6.50 30.34 9.87
N ILE A 334 6.65 29.56 8.80
CA ILE A 334 5.61 28.65 8.31
C ILE A 334 5.21 27.59 9.34
N ARG A 335 6.06 27.29 10.31
CA ARG A 335 5.76 26.36 11.42
C ARG A 335 4.70 26.89 12.38
N ARG A 336 4.40 28.20 12.36
CA ARG A 336 3.38 28.84 13.20
C ARG A 336 2.00 28.84 12.58
N TYR A 337 1.89 28.63 11.27
CA TYR A 337 0.60 28.49 10.58
C TYR A 337 0.05 27.08 10.74
N GLY A 338 -1.27 26.93 10.75
CA GLY A 338 -1.91 25.63 10.56
C GLY A 338 -1.50 25.02 9.22
N VAL A 339 -1.14 23.74 9.20
CA VAL A 339 -0.63 23.09 7.97
C VAL A 339 -1.65 23.15 6.84
N ALA A 340 -2.92 22.88 7.14
CA ALA A 340 -4.00 22.93 6.17
C ALA A 340 -4.23 24.35 5.63
N ASP A 341 -4.24 25.36 6.50
CA ASP A 341 -4.41 26.76 6.09
C ASP A 341 -3.27 27.23 5.21
N TYR A 342 -2.04 26.90 5.57
CA TYR A 342 -0.86 27.24 4.79
C TYR A 342 -0.91 26.62 3.39
N ARG A 343 -1.18 25.32 3.30
CA ARG A 343 -1.19 24.59 2.02
C ARG A 343 -2.33 25.00 1.09
N ARG A 344 -3.46 25.50 1.61
CA ARG A 344 -4.55 26.04 0.77
C ARG A 344 -4.13 27.21 -0.11
N HIS A 345 -3.07 27.94 0.28
CA HIS A 345 -2.54 29.07 -0.48
C HIS A 345 -1.40 28.68 -1.43
N ILE A 346 -1.07 27.39 -1.51
CA ILE A 346 -0.03 26.85 -2.38
C ILE A 346 -0.65 26.05 -3.51
N GLY A 347 -0.38 26.43 -4.75
CA GLY A 347 -0.67 25.63 -5.93
C GLY A 347 0.55 24.80 -6.32
N LEU A 348 0.35 23.51 -6.55
CA LEU A 348 1.44 22.60 -6.94
C LEU A 348 1.07 21.92 -8.26
N VAL A 349 1.91 22.10 -9.28
CA VAL A 349 1.83 21.42 -10.56
C VAL A 349 3.06 20.53 -10.69
N LEU A 350 2.86 19.21 -10.63
CA LEU A 350 3.92 18.21 -10.68
C LEU A 350 4.29 17.84 -12.11
N GLN A 351 5.50 17.33 -12.30
CA GLN A 351 6.01 16.79 -13.55
C GLN A 351 5.13 15.64 -14.08
N GLU A 352 4.77 14.70 -13.22
CA GLU A 352 3.81 13.65 -13.49
C GLU A 352 2.52 13.92 -12.73
N PRO A 353 1.46 14.45 -13.41
CA PRO A 353 0.21 14.78 -12.75
C PRO A 353 -0.52 13.51 -12.32
N PHE A 354 -0.87 13.46 -11.03
CA PHE A 354 -1.67 12.39 -10.47
C PHE A 354 -3.16 12.75 -10.52
N LEU A 355 -3.96 11.86 -11.13
CA LEU A 355 -5.42 11.95 -11.14
C LEU A 355 -6.01 10.81 -10.32
N PHE A 356 -6.97 11.15 -9.46
CA PHE A 356 -7.72 10.18 -8.69
C PHE A 356 -8.77 9.50 -9.57
N PHE A 357 -9.12 8.27 -9.22
CA PHE A 357 -10.28 7.62 -9.79
C PHE A 357 -11.53 8.44 -9.45
N GLY A 358 -12.30 8.81 -10.46
CA GLY A 358 -13.47 9.66 -10.35
C GLY A 358 -13.73 10.43 -11.64
N THR A 359 -14.62 11.41 -11.62
CA THR A 359 -14.92 12.24 -12.77
C THR A 359 -13.83 13.29 -13.02
N ILE A 360 -13.78 13.84 -14.23
CA ILE A 360 -12.89 14.97 -14.54
C ILE A 360 -13.26 16.19 -13.69
N ALA A 361 -14.54 16.44 -13.47
CA ALA A 361 -15.01 17.52 -12.62
C ALA A 361 -14.50 17.40 -11.18
N GLU A 362 -14.59 16.21 -10.58
CA GLU A 362 -14.06 15.92 -9.23
C GLU A 362 -12.55 16.10 -9.17
N ASN A 363 -11.84 15.69 -10.21
CA ASN A 363 -10.39 15.87 -10.28
C ASN A 363 -9.98 17.34 -10.35
N ILE A 364 -10.71 18.17 -11.10
CA ILE A 364 -10.46 19.62 -11.14
C ILE A 364 -10.83 20.27 -9.81
N ALA A 365 -11.98 19.89 -9.21
CA ALA A 365 -12.49 20.43 -7.97
C ALA A 365 -11.76 19.91 -6.70
N TYR A 366 -10.76 19.03 -6.85
CA TYR A 366 -10.10 18.35 -5.72
C TYR A 366 -9.62 19.30 -4.60
N GLY A 367 -9.07 20.46 -4.96
CA GLY A 367 -8.59 21.47 -4.00
C GLY A 367 -9.68 22.40 -3.46
N ARG A 368 -10.85 22.47 -4.13
CA ARG A 368 -12.03 23.25 -3.74
C ARG A 368 -13.31 22.46 -4.07
N PRO A 369 -13.68 21.49 -3.22
CA PRO A 369 -14.79 20.57 -3.50
C PRO A 369 -16.14 21.27 -3.67
N ASP A 370 -16.34 22.42 -3.01
CA ASP A 370 -17.57 23.22 -3.04
C ASP A 370 -17.64 24.17 -4.26
N ALA A 371 -16.70 24.07 -5.22
CA ALA A 371 -16.70 24.91 -6.39
C ALA A 371 -17.92 24.66 -7.29
N SER A 372 -18.53 25.72 -7.79
CA SER A 372 -19.65 25.60 -8.72
C SER A 372 -19.19 24.96 -10.05
N ARG A 373 -20.13 24.35 -10.78
CA ARG A 373 -19.87 23.83 -12.12
C ARG A 373 -19.34 24.90 -13.06
N GLN A 374 -19.78 26.16 -12.88
CA GLN A 374 -19.32 27.29 -13.67
C GLN A 374 -17.85 27.60 -13.39
N ASP A 375 -17.42 27.58 -12.10
CA ASP A 375 -16.02 27.80 -11.73
C ASP A 375 -15.11 26.70 -12.30
N ILE A 376 -15.56 25.43 -12.22
CA ILE A 376 -14.83 24.29 -12.77
C ILE A 376 -14.63 24.45 -14.28
N VAL A 377 -15.68 24.84 -15.01
CA VAL A 377 -15.60 25.09 -16.47
C VAL A 377 -14.71 26.29 -16.77
N ALA A 378 -14.78 27.37 -15.99
CA ALA A 378 -13.91 28.54 -16.14
C ALA A 378 -12.43 28.19 -15.94
N ALA A 379 -12.10 27.42 -14.90
CA ALA A 379 -10.75 26.94 -14.65
C ALA A 379 -10.25 26.01 -15.78
N ALA A 380 -11.11 25.13 -16.29
CA ALA A 380 -10.78 24.26 -17.40
C ALA A 380 -10.53 25.03 -18.71
N ARG A 381 -11.28 26.09 -18.96
CA ARG A 381 -11.06 26.99 -20.13
C ARG A 381 -9.73 27.73 -20.02
N ALA A 382 -9.44 28.28 -18.83
CA ALA A 382 -8.18 28.96 -18.57
C ALA A 382 -6.97 28.03 -18.69
N ALA A 383 -7.15 26.72 -18.41
CA ALA A 383 -6.15 25.67 -18.58
C ALA A 383 -6.13 25.05 -20.00
N HIS A 384 -6.87 25.57 -20.96
CA HIS A 384 -7.02 25.00 -22.30
C HIS A 384 -7.45 23.51 -22.29
N ALA A 385 -8.22 23.11 -21.25
CA ALA A 385 -8.70 21.74 -21.09
C ALA A 385 -10.13 21.54 -21.61
N HIS A 386 -10.92 22.62 -21.73
CA HIS A 386 -12.36 22.57 -22.04
C HIS A 386 -12.68 21.83 -23.34
N GLU A 387 -11.95 22.11 -24.41
CA GLU A 387 -12.23 21.55 -25.74
C GLU A 387 -12.03 20.02 -25.76
N PHE A 388 -10.94 19.51 -25.18
CA PHE A 388 -10.75 18.07 -25.15
C PHE A 388 -11.74 17.37 -24.20
N ILE A 389 -12.09 18.01 -23.08
CA ILE A 389 -13.07 17.46 -22.14
C ILE A 389 -14.43 17.28 -22.83
N LEU A 390 -14.87 18.24 -23.66
CA LEU A 390 -16.13 18.13 -24.40
C LEU A 390 -16.11 17.05 -25.49
N ARG A 391 -14.94 16.61 -25.93
CA ARG A 391 -14.80 15.48 -26.88
C ARG A 391 -14.97 14.12 -26.22
N LEU A 392 -14.88 14.05 -24.89
CA LEU A 392 -15.10 12.81 -24.15
C LEU A 392 -16.59 12.46 -24.10
N PRO A 393 -16.97 11.17 -24.04
CA PRO A 393 -18.36 10.72 -24.15
C PRO A 393 -19.33 11.37 -23.15
N GLN A 394 -18.87 11.69 -21.95
CA GLN A 394 -19.65 12.30 -20.87
C GLN A 394 -19.11 13.69 -20.47
N GLY A 395 -18.19 14.26 -21.26
CA GLY A 395 -17.59 15.56 -20.97
C GLY A 395 -16.92 15.59 -19.58
N TYR A 396 -17.30 16.54 -18.77
CA TYR A 396 -16.79 16.70 -17.40
C TYR A 396 -17.14 15.55 -16.44
N ASP A 397 -18.18 14.79 -16.75
CA ASP A 397 -18.64 13.66 -15.93
C ASP A 397 -18.03 12.33 -16.42
N SER A 398 -17.11 12.39 -17.40
CA SER A 398 -16.34 11.26 -17.86
C SER A 398 -15.45 10.75 -16.72
N LEU A 399 -15.49 9.43 -16.52
CA LEU A 399 -14.66 8.76 -15.51
C LEU A 399 -13.22 8.69 -15.98
N VAL A 400 -12.33 9.08 -15.10
CA VAL A 400 -10.88 8.93 -15.23
C VAL A 400 -10.48 7.63 -14.55
N GLY A 401 -9.82 6.73 -15.28
CA GLY A 401 -9.31 5.49 -14.74
C GLY A 401 -8.19 5.71 -13.71
N GLU A 402 -7.74 4.63 -13.09
CA GLU A 402 -6.65 4.68 -12.11
C GLU A 402 -5.42 5.41 -12.69
N ARG A 403 -4.91 6.40 -11.96
CA ARG A 403 -3.78 7.28 -12.36
C ARG A 403 -3.98 8.00 -13.70
N GLY A 404 -5.22 8.24 -14.12
CA GLY A 404 -5.50 8.94 -15.37
C GLY A 404 -5.42 8.05 -16.62
N GLN A 405 -5.63 6.73 -16.48
CA GLN A 405 -5.74 5.85 -17.65
C GLN A 405 -6.82 6.33 -18.62
N GLY A 406 -6.48 6.33 -19.92
CA GLY A 406 -7.37 6.80 -20.98
C GLY A 406 -7.13 8.26 -21.42
N LEU A 407 -6.32 9.02 -20.66
CA LEU A 407 -5.92 10.38 -21.02
C LEU A 407 -4.45 10.43 -21.46
N SER A 408 -4.15 11.29 -22.43
CA SER A 408 -2.77 11.60 -22.83
C SER A 408 -2.01 12.35 -21.73
N GLY A 409 -0.68 12.39 -21.79
CA GLY A 409 0.15 13.14 -20.84
C GLY A 409 -0.24 14.61 -20.76
N GLY A 410 -0.46 15.25 -21.91
CA GLY A 410 -0.85 16.66 -21.98
C GLY A 410 -2.27 16.95 -21.48
N GLU A 411 -3.21 16.03 -21.66
CA GLU A 411 -4.56 16.14 -21.09
C GLU A 411 -4.54 16.06 -19.57
N ARG A 412 -3.79 15.11 -19.00
CA ARG A 412 -3.58 15.02 -17.55
C ARG A 412 -2.94 16.29 -16.99
N GLN A 413 -1.95 16.85 -17.70
CA GLN A 413 -1.26 18.07 -17.29
C GLN A 413 -2.23 19.25 -17.24
N ARG A 414 -3.05 19.44 -18.28
CA ARG A 414 -4.05 20.53 -18.34
C ARG A 414 -5.12 20.38 -17.25
N ILE A 415 -5.54 19.17 -16.89
CA ILE A 415 -6.42 18.95 -15.74
C ILE A 415 -5.73 19.37 -14.44
N SER A 416 -4.44 19.04 -14.27
CA SER A 416 -3.67 19.46 -13.10
C SER A 416 -3.51 20.98 -13.00
N ILE A 417 -3.29 21.64 -14.14
CA ILE A 417 -3.27 23.12 -14.22
C ILE A 417 -4.64 23.71 -13.88
N ALA A 418 -5.74 23.13 -14.40
CA ALA A 418 -7.10 23.56 -14.06
C ALA A 418 -7.40 23.43 -12.57
N ARG A 419 -6.93 22.34 -11.93
CA ARG A 419 -6.98 22.14 -10.47
C ARG A 419 -6.29 23.28 -9.72
N ALA A 420 -5.08 23.66 -10.14
CA ALA A 420 -4.32 24.73 -9.53
C ALA A 420 -4.99 26.11 -9.76
N LEU A 421 -5.53 26.38 -10.95
CA LEU A 421 -6.26 27.62 -11.28
C LEU A 421 -7.53 27.78 -10.43
N LEU A 422 -8.26 26.69 -10.17
CA LEU A 422 -9.50 26.71 -9.40
C LEU A 422 -9.28 27.11 -7.94
N ILE A 423 -8.14 26.73 -7.36
CA ILE A 423 -7.76 27.07 -5.98
C ILE A 423 -7.39 28.56 -5.86
N ASP A 424 -6.92 29.17 -6.93
CA ASP A 424 -6.38 30.57 -6.98
C ASP A 424 -5.30 30.83 -5.91
N PRO A 425 -4.19 30.06 -5.93
CA PRO A 425 -3.16 30.14 -4.90
C PRO A 425 -2.33 31.41 -5.04
N ARG A 426 -1.78 31.94 -3.91
CA ARG A 426 -0.83 33.07 -3.94
C ARG A 426 0.62 32.62 -4.20
N ILE A 427 0.95 31.41 -3.78
CA ILE A 427 2.26 30.79 -4.02
C ILE A 427 2.05 29.64 -5.00
N LEU A 428 2.81 29.64 -6.09
CA LEU A 428 2.72 28.62 -7.12
C LEU A 428 4.06 27.89 -7.25
N ILE A 429 3.99 26.58 -7.31
CA ILE A 429 5.13 25.70 -7.54
C ILE A 429 4.91 24.90 -8.80
N LEU A 430 5.87 25.02 -9.72
CA LEU A 430 5.86 24.33 -11.00
C LEU A 430 7.05 23.39 -11.08
N ASP A 431 6.80 22.08 -11.14
CA ASP A 431 7.84 21.07 -11.33
C ASP A 431 7.73 20.54 -12.78
N GLU A 432 8.59 21.02 -13.66
CA GLU A 432 8.78 20.61 -15.07
C GLU A 432 7.51 20.16 -15.83
N ALA A 433 6.55 21.06 -15.98
CA ALA A 433 5.19 20.74 -16.44
C ALA A 433 5.05 20.30 -17.92
N THR A 434 6.13 20.05 -18.69
CA THR A 434 6.03 19.86 -20.16
C THR A 434 6.88 18.73 -20.75
N SER A 435 7.42 17.79 -19.97
CA SER A 435 8.19 16.67 -20.48
C SER A 435 7.29 15.65 -21.21
N SER A 436 7.69 15.23 -22.43
CA SER A 436 7.07 14.12 -23.20
C SER A 436 5.71 14.41 -23.88
N VAL A 437 5.50 15.64 -24.39
CA VAL A 437 4.27 16.05 -25.08
C VAL A 437 4.60 16.53 -26.49
N ASP A 438 3.69 16.32 -27.44
CA ASP A 438 3.81 16.86 -28.80
C ASP A 438 3.82 18.39 -28.83
N THR A 439 4.41 18.98 -29.87
CA THR A 439 4.68 20.41 -29.97
C THR A 439 3.39 21.29 -29.92
N GLU A 440 2.26 20.81 -30.44
CA GLU A 440 0.99 21.53 -30.40
C GLU A 440 0.40 21.57 -29.00
N THR A 441 0.33 20.41 -28.34
CA THR A 441 -0.12 20.30 -26.94
C THR A 441 0.81 21.04 -25.99
N GLU A 442 2.12 21.08 -26.26
CA GLU A 442 3.07 21.88 -25.49
C GLU A 442 2.75 23.38 -25.52
N LYS A 443 2.37 23.92 -26.69
CA LYS A 443 1.96 25.32 -26.80
C LYS A 443 0.70 25.63 -25.98
N GLU A 444 -0.26 24.70 -25.95
CA GLU A 444 -1.47 24.85 -25.14
C GLU A 444 -1.16 24.82 -23.64
N ILE A 445 -0.32 23.89 -23.21
CA ILE A 445 0.15 23.81 -21.83
C ILE A 445 0.90 25.09 -21.44
N GLN A 446 1.76 25.61 -22.33
CA GLN A 446 2.51 26.83 -22.06
C GLN A 446 1.59 28.04 -21.89
N LYS A 447 0.55 28.19 -22.72
CA LYS A 447 -0.47 29.25 -22.57
C LYS A 447 -1.23 29.09 -21.24
N ALA A 448 -1.58 27.87 -20.85
CA ALA A 448 -2.23 27.58 -19.58
C ALA A 448 -1.34 27.96 -18.39
N LEU A 449 -0.05 27.67 -18.47
CA LEU A 449 0.94 28.05 -17.46
C LEU A 449 1.13 29.58 -17.40
N ASP A 450 1.17 30.25 -18.53
CA ASP A 450 1.27 31.71 -18.59
C ASP A 450 0.07 32.39 -17.89
N ASN A 451 -1.14 31.85 -18.07
CA ASN A 451 -2.33 32.30 -17.32
C ASN A 451 -2.21 32.01 -15.81
N LEU A 452 -1.65 30.85 -15.46
CA LEU A 452 -1.52 30.42 -14.07
C LEU A 452 -0.50 31.25 -13.28
N VAL A 453 0.58 31.72 -13.91
CA VAL A 453 1.68 32.46 -13.25
C VAL A 453 1.27 33.91 -12.92
N GLN A 454 0.34 34.52 -13.65
CA GLN A 454 0.01 35.93 -13.50
C GLN A 454 -0.42 36.33 -12.10
N GLY A 455 0.29 37.31 -11.52
CA GLY A 455 0.00 37.89 -10.20
C GLY A 455 0.30 36.98 -9.01
N ARG A 456 1.03 35.88 -9.22
CA ARG A 456 1.39 34.91 -8.18
C ARG A 456 2.89 34.80 -7.98
N THR A 457 3.32 34.62 -6.72
CA THR A 457 4.71 34.29 -6.43
C THR A 457 5.00 32.87 -6.90
N THR A 458 5.86 32.72 -7.90
CA THR A 458 6.06 31.45 -8.60
C THR A 458 7.47 30.92 -8.43
N ILE A 459 7.57 29.64 -8.09
CA ILE A 459 8.81 28.90 -8.03
C ILE A 459 8.76 27.80 -9.07
N ALA A 460 9.56 27.90 -10.12
CA ALA A 460 9.60 26.92 -11.21
C ALA A 460 10.91 26.12 -11.14
N ILE A 461 10.82 24.78 -11.05
CA ILE A 461 11.97 23.94 -11.33
C ILE A 461 12.12 23.87 -12.84
N ALA A 462 13.16 24.53 -13.34
CA ALA A 462 13.31 24.74 -14.76
C ALA A 462 14.32 23.78 -15.37
N HIS A 463 13.84 22.95 -16.28
CA HIS A 463 14.65 22.09 -17.14
C HIS A 463 14.62 22.54 -18.61
N ARG A 464 13.72 23.48 -18.97
CA ARG A 464 13.58 24.00 -20.34
C ARG A 464 13.99 25.46 -20.43
N LEU A 465 14.68 25.80 -21.53
CA LEU A 465 15.14 27.14 -21.85
C LEU A 465 14.02 28.18 -21.88
N SER A 466 12.81 27.80 -22.34
CA SER A 466 11.64 28.68 -22.40
C SER A 466 11.19 29.16 -21.01
N THR A 467 11.22 28.28 -20.01
CA THR A 467 10.89 28.63 -18.61
C THR A 467 11.96 29.48 -17.96
N LEU A 468 13.26 29.21 -18.29
CA LEU A 468 14.40 29.96 -17.77
C LEU A 468 14.39 31.44 -18.24
N ARG A 469 13.97 31.70 -19.47
CA ARG A 469 13.90 33.07 -20.03
C ARG A 469 12.76 33.89 -19.46
N LYS A 470 11.68 33.26 -19.00
CA LYS A 470 10.50 33.96 -18.46
C LYS A 470 10.65 34.30 -16.97
N ALA A 471 11.57 33.65 -16.27
CA ALA A 471 11.79 33.91 -14.87
C ALA A 471 12.45 35.29 -14.62
N ASP A 472 11.93 36.04 -13.64
CA ASP A 472 12.52 37.33 -13.24
C ASP A 472 13.95 37.15 -12.72
N ARG A 473 14.17 36.07 -11.98
CA ARG A 473 15.51 35.66 -11.48
C ARG A 473 15.65 34.14 -11.54
N LEU A 474 16.87 33.73 -11.82
CA LEU A 474 17.29 32.33 -11.72
C LEU A 474 18.11 32.13 -10.45
N VAL A 475 17.85 31.04 -9.77
CA VAL A 475 18.58 30.59 -8.60
C VAL A 475 19.28 29.28 -8.94
N VAL A 476 20.59 29.35 -9.09
CA VAL A 476 21.42 28.20 -9.45
C VAL A 476 21.85 27.49 -8.20
N MET A 477 21.40 26.23 -8.07
CA MET A 477 21.73 25.39 -6.93
C MET A 477 22.84 24.41 -7.27
N ASP A 478 23.85 24.35 -6.42
CA ASP A 478 24.89 23.31 -6.47
C ASP A 478 25.11 22.73 -5.06
N ARG A 479 25.07 21.40 -4.95
CA ARG A 479 25.33 20.63 -3.72
C ARG A 479 24.62 21.16 -2.47
N GLY A 480 23.39 21.61 -2.63
CA GLY A 480 22.53 22.08 -1.53
C GLY A 480 22.78 23.54 -1.09
N GLN A 481 23.50 24.30 -1.88
CA GLN A 481 23.77 25.73 -1.67
C GLN A 481 23.39 26.53 -2.93
N ILE A 482 23.18 27.82 -2.78
CA ILE A 482 23.02 28.76 -3.90
C ILE A 482 24.41 29.12 -4.43
N ALA A 483 24.66 28.79 -5.68
CA ALA A 483 25.91 29.15 -6.38
C ALA A 483 25.80 30.54 -7.05
N GLU A 484 24.69 30.83 -7.70
CA GLU A 484 24.45 32.08 -8.42
C GLU A 484 22.99 32.49 -8.35
N VAL A 485 22.74 33.81 -8.32
CA VAL A 485 21.39 34.40 -8.43
C VAL A 485 21.44 35.59 -9.37
N GLY A 486 20.51 35.70 -10.28
CA GLY A 486 20.39 36.83 -11.19
C GLY A 486 19.46 36.58 -12.36
N PRO A 487 19.16 37.58 -13.18
CA PRO A 487 18.45 37.43 -14.45
C PRO A 487 19.22 36.56 -15.45
N HIS A 488 18.50 35.97 -16.39
CA HIS A 488 19.06 35.08 -17.41
C HIS A 488 20.28 35.67 -18.12
N ASP A 489 20.15 36.91 -18.65
CA ASP A 489 21.18 37.56 -19.48
C ASP A 489 22.44 37.86 -18.68
N GLU A 490 22.28 38.30 -17.42
CA GLU A 490 23.38 38.59 -16.51
C GLU A 490 24.17 37.30 -16.17
N LEU A 491 23.49 36.20 -15.87
CA LEU A 491 24.14 34.92 -15.55
C LEU A 491 24.86 34.31 -16.76
N ILE A 492 24.31 34.49 -17.97
CA ILE A 492 25.01 34.11 -19.22
C ILE A 492 26.28 34.92 -19.41
N ALA A 493 26.22 36.24 -19.19
CA ALA A 493 27.38 37.13 -19.33
C ALA A 493 28.50 36.81 -18.34
N ARG A 494 28.16 36.40 -17.09
CA ARG A 494 29.12 36.00 -16.05
C ARG A 494 29.88 34.72 -16.38
N ARG A 495 29.42 33.87 -17.33
CA ARG A 495 30.02 32.59 -17.72
C ARG A 495 30.32 31.64 -16.54
N GLY A 496 29.46 31.66 -15.53
CA GLY A 496 29.60 30.87 -14.29
C GLY A 496 28.98 29.49 -14.37
N ALA A 497 28.41 29.03 -13.24
CA ALA A 497 27.75 27.71 -13.13
C ALA A 497 26.53 27.64 -14.05
N TYR A 498 25.74 28.72 -14.13
CA TYR A 498 24.57 28.79 -15.01
C TYR A 498 24.93 28.63 -16.49
N TRP A 499 25.96 29.36 -16.95
CA TRP A 499 26.39 29.30 -18.34
C TRP A 499 26.78 27.88 -18.77
N ARG A 500 27.51 27.15 -17.91
CA ARG A 500 27.89 25.77 -18.17
C ARG A 500 26.68 24.84 -18.31
N LEU A 501 25.65 25.02 -17.47
CA LEU A 501 24.42 24.24 -17.55
C LEU A 501 23.63 24.57 -18.82
N HIS A 502 23.53 25.84 -19.15
CA HIS A 502 22.85 26.34 -20.35
C HIS A 502 23.54 25.84 -21.64
N GLU A 503 24.88 25.90 -21.71
CA GLU A 503 25.63 25.39 -22.85
C GLU A 503 25.45 23.87 -23.02
N ALA A 504 25.45 23.10 -21.94
CA ALA A 504 25.19 21.68 -21.98
C ALA A 504 23.79 21.35 -22.52
N GLN A 505 22.77 22.12 -22.11
CA GLN A 505 21.39 21.97 -22.63
C GLN A 505 21.27 22.34 -24.11
N LEU A 506 21.94 23.40 -24.55
CA LEU A 506 21.98 23.78 -25.98
C LEU A 506 22.64 22.73 -26.84
N ARG A 507 23.74 22.14 -26.38
CA ARG A 507 24.41 21.05 -27.10
C ARG A 507 23.51 19.81 -27.20
N GLN A 508 22.76 19.50 -26.15
CA GLN A 508 21.81 18.38 -26.13
C GLN A 508 20.65 18.64 -27.09
N ALA A 509 20.06 19.85 -27.07
CA ALA A 509 19.00 20.24 -27.99
C ALA A 509 19.46 20.22 -29.46
N ALA A 510 20.69 20.66 -29.74
CA ALA A 510 21.27 20.60 -31.07
C ALA A 510 21.58 19.16 -31.53
N ALA A 511 21.89 18.26 -30.59
CA ALA A 511 22.08 16.83 -30.89
C ALA A 511 20.76 16.11 -31.17
N ASP A 512 19.69 16.51 -30.48
CA ASP A 512 18.34 15.96 -30.67
C ASP A 512 17.69 16.45 -31.99
N ASP A 513 18.08 17.64 -32.49
CA ASP A 513 17.61 18.22 -33.76
C ASP A 513 18.42 17.70 -34.98
N TRP A 514 19.52 16.97 -34.73
CA TRP A 514 20.29 16.34 -35.78
C TRP A 514 19.64 15.03 -36.22
N SER A 515 18.55 15.11 -36.98
CA SER A 515 18.13 14.04 -37.87
C SER A 515 19.20 13.91 -38.96
N PRO A 516 19.78 12.73 -39.20
CA PRO A 516 20.62 12.55 -40.38
C PRO A 516 19.75 12.83 -41.59
N VAL A 517 20.00 13.96 -42.26
CA VAL A 517 19.50 14.20 -43.61
C VAL A 517 19.93 12.98 -44.39
N SER A 518 19.02 12.15 -44.80
CA SER A 518 19.22 11.13 -45.79
C SER A 518 19.45 11.87 -47.11
N ASP A 519 20.68 12.31 -47.34
CA ASP A 519 21.14 12.54 -48.70
C ASP A 519 20.95 11.23 -49.45
N GLY A 520 19.95 11.21 -50.30
CA GLY A 520 19.64 10.11 -51.16
C GLY A 520 20.87 9.80 -52.06
N VAL A 521 21.67 8.89 -51.58
CA VAL A 521 22.58 8.11 -52.41
C VAL A 521 22.13 6.67 -52.29
N ASP A 522 21.32 6.26 -53.26
CA ASP A 522 21.10 4.86 -53.59
C ASP A 522 22.46 4.21 -53.93
N ALA A 523 23.14 3.71 -52.92
CA ALA A 523 24.20 2.75 -53.08
C ALA A 523 23.61 1.34 -52.95
N PRO A 524 23.71 0.49 -53.98
CA PRO A 524 23.19 -0.87 -53.90
C PRO A 524 23.94 -1.63 -52.81
N ILE A 525 23.23 -2.20 -51.87
CA ILE A 525 23.76 -3.12 -50.86
C ILE A 525 24.27 -4.35 -51.59
N ALA A 526 25.59 -4.48 -51.69
CA ALA A 526 26.22 -5.70 -52.15
C ALA A 526 26.00 -6.85 -51.14
N PRO A 527 25.67 -8.05 -51.57
CA PRO A 527 25.47 -9.16 -50.65
C PRO A 527 26.79 -9.50 -49.94
N VAL A 528 26.74 -9.51 -48.62
CA VAL A 528 27.84 -9.98 -47.77
C VAL A 528 28.08 -11.46 -48.07
N ALA A 529 29.22 -11.75 -48.75
CA ALA A 529 29.68 -13.11 -48.98
C ALA A 529 30.02 -13.80 -47.65
N ALA A 530 29.43 -14.95 -47.45
CA ALA A 530 29.78 -15.83 -46.33
C ALA A 530 31.24 -16.24 -46.44
N GLY A 531 32.08 -15.76 -45.54
CA GLY A 531 33.48 -16.20 -45.41
C GLY A 531 33.55 -17.56 -44.69
N PRO A 532 34.55 -18.39 -45.01
CA PRO A 532 34.66 -19.75 -44.53
C PRO A 532 35.08 -19.82 -43.07
N SER A 533 34.43 -20.73 -42.33
CA SER A 533 34.80 -21.16 -41.00
C SER A 533 36.21 -21.76 -40.97
N SER A 534 37.14 -21.11 -40.27
CA SER A 534 38.42 -21.74 -39.89
C SER A 534 38.40 -22.03 -38.38
N HIS A 535 38.26 -23.31 -38.07
CA HIS A 535 38.71 -23.85 -36.80
C HIS A 535 40.22 -23.71 -36.68
N SER A 536 40.69 -23.06 -35.64
CA SER A 536 42.04 -23.27 -35.14
C SER A 536 42.01 -23.29 -33.61
N ASP A 537 42.32 -24.45 -33.14
CA ASP A 537 42.62 -24.89 -31.79
C ASP A 537 43.87 -24.16 -31.28
N GLU A 538 43.78 -23.31 -30.29
CA GLU A 538 44.94 -22.85 -29.51
C GLU A 538 44.66 -22.98 -28.02
N ARG A 539 45.14 -24.08 -27.47
CA ARG A 539 45.32 -24.29 -26.03
C ARG A 539 46.34 -23.28 -25.50
N ARG A 540 45.92 -22.38 -24.64
CA ARG A 540 46.81 -21.66 -23.72
C ARG A 540 46.59 -22.15 -22.30
N THR A 541 47.60 -22.79 -21.78
CA THR A 541 47.84 -23.19 -20.41
C THR A 541 47.88 -21.97 -19.48
N LEU A 542 47.09 -22.02 -18.39
CA LEU A 542 47.20 -21.11 -17.24
C LEU A 542 47.82 -21.85 -16.05
N PRO A 543 48.67 -21.19 -15.25
CA PRO A 543 49.37 -21.84 -14.13
C PRO A 543 48.48 -21.98 -12.88
N ALA A 544 48.80 -23.02 -12.15
CA ALA A 544 48.20 -23.42 -10.87
C ALA A 544 48.45 -22.40 -9.75
N GLY A 545 47.48 -22.26 -8.87
CA GLY A 545 47.69 -21.71 -7.52
C GLY A 545 46.45 -21.08 -6.89
N THR A 546 45.82 -21.78 -6.03
CA THR A 546 45.38 -21.60 -4.65
C THR A 546 44.01 -22.22 -4.39
N GLN A 547 44.07 -23.26 -3.61
CA GLN A 547 42.93 -23.96 -3.00
C GLN A 547 42.29 -23.11 -1.92
N HIS A 548 40.93 -23.09 -1.86
CA HIS A 548 40.19 -22.99 -0.63
C HIS A 548 38.97 -23.94 -0.65
N PRO A 549 38.68 -24.58 0.49
CA PRO A 549 37.90 -25.80 0.54
C PRO A 549 36.44 -25.52 0.86
N TRP A 550 35.53 -26.26 0.25
CA TRP A 550 34.30 -26.79 0.80
C TRP A 550 33.43 -27.40 -0.32
N SER A 551 33.58 -28.72 -0.45
CA SER A 551 32.57 -29.58 -1.11
C SER A 551 32.00 -30.53 -0.08
N PRO A 552 30.72 -30.84 -0.10
CA PRO A 552 30.26 -32.16 0.30
C PRO A 552 29.67 -32.96 -0.86
N GLY A 553 30.23 -34.16 -1.03
CA GLY A 553 29.55 -35.43 -1.18
C GLY A 553 28.68 -35.64 -2.41
N ALA A 554 29.27 -36.26 -3.43
CA ALA A 554 28.54 -37.03 -4.44
C ALA A 554 28.13 -38.38 -3.83
N ASP A 555 26.87 -38.75 -4.02
CA ASP A 555 26.44 -40.14 -3.91
C ASP A 555 25.62 -40.55 -5.12
N HIS A 556 26.02 -41.72 -5.60
CA HIS A 556 25.58 -42.53 -6.71
C HIS A 556 24.05 -42.66 -6.86
N VAL A 557 23.52 -42.44 -8.05
CA VAL A 557 22.40 -43.24 -8.58
C VAL A 557 22.62 -43.58 -10.03
N ARG A 558 22.54 -44.87 -10.24
CA ARG A 558 22.79 -45.66 -11.45
C ARG A 558 22.00 -45.23 -12.67
N ARG A 559 22.66 -45.22 -13.79
CA ARG A 559 22.13 -45.31 -15.15
C ARG A 559 21.25 -46.56 -15.34
N ARG A 560 20.11 -46.40 -15.98
CA ARG A 560 19.50 -47.43 -16.84
C ARG A 560 19.14 -46.78 -18.17
N GLU A 561 19.72 -47.31 -19.19
CA GLU A 561 19.46 -47.06 -20.60
C GLU A 561 18.30 -47.94 -21.15
N PRO A 562 17.87 -47.73 -22.40
CA PRO A 562 16.48 -47.85 -22.83
C PRO A 562 16.18 -49.15 -23.56
N CYS A 563 14.91 -49.52 -23.59
CA CYS A 563 14.44 -50.55 -24.55
C CYS A 563 13.40 -49.93 -25.45
N GLY A 564 13.60 -50.16 -26.72
CA GLY A 564 12.90 -49.62 -27.84
C GLY A 564 11.73 -50.49 -28.32
N ARG A 565 11.06 -49.96 -29.34
CA ARG A 565 10.22 -50.54 -30.41
C ARG A 565 8.82 -50.94 -30.04
N GLY A 566 7.90 -50.42 -30.87
CA GLY A 566 6.71 -51.09 -31.26
C GLY A 566 5.61 -50.08 -31.68
N ALA A 567 5.42 -50.03 -32.97
CA ALA A 567 4.38 -49.34 -33.70
C ALA A 567 2.96 -49.91 -33.41
N ASP A 568 1.98 -49.12 -33.78
CA ASP A 568 0.71 -49.42 -34.42
C ASP A 568 -0.56 -49.02 -33.65
N THR A 569 -1.21 -48.08 -34.31
CA THR A 569 -2.68 -47.97 -34.57
C THR A 569 -3.66 -48.23 -33.46
N CYS A 570 -4.45 -47.24 -33.15
CA CYS A 570 -5.91 -47.33 -33.28
C CYS A 570 -6.57 -45.95 -33.26
N VAL A 571 -7.25 -45.68 -34.37
CA VAL A 571 -8.29 -44.68 -34.60
C VAL A 571 -9.57 -45.22 -33.97
N SER A 572 -10.31 -44.38 -33.27
CA SER A 572 -11.77 -44.27 -33.42
C SER A 572 -12.39 -43.50 -32.25
N ASP A 573 -13.09 -42.49 -32.63
CA ASP A 573 -14.45 -42.12 -32.27
C ASP A 573 -14.87 -42.02 -30.79
N CYS A 574 -15.20 -40.80 -30.40
CA CYS A 574 -16.45 -40.52 -29.77
C CYS A 574 -16.91 -39.07 -29.99
N ARG A 575 -17.86 -38.98 -30.94
CA ARG A 575 -18.74 -37.83 -31.14
C ARG A 575 -19.79 -37.75 -30.03
N ALA A 576 -20.14 -36.51 -29.73
CA ALA A 576 -21.49 -36.02 -29.43
C ALA A 576 -22.12 -36.34 -28.06
N THR A 577 -22.39 -35.28 -27.30
CA THR A 577 -23.79 -34.89 -27.06
C THR A 577 -23.87 -33.45 -26.58
N ARG A 578 -24.36 -32.60 -27.47
CA ARG A 578 -24.99 -31.30 -27.14
C ARG A 578 -26.42 -31.59 -26.69
N ARG A 579 -26.89 -30.94 -25.63
CA ARG A 579 -28.30 -30.52 -25.53
C ARG A 579 -28.41 -29.20 -24.78
N PRO A 580 -29.16 -28.23 -25.32
CA PRO A 580 -29.46 -26.97 -24.69
C PRO A 580 -30.76 -27.08 -23.89
N VAL A 581 -30.84 -26.42 -22.73
CA VAL A 581 -32.12 -26.21 -22.03
C VAL A 581 -32.49 -24.73 -22.21
N ALA A 582 -33.48 -24.52 -23.05
CA ALA A 582 -34.25 -23.30 -23.17
C ALA A 582 -35.30 -23.25 -22.06
N GLY A 583 -35.30 -22.20 -21.29
CA GLY A 583 -36.31 -21.90 -20.28
C GLY A 583 -36.95 -20.54 -20.53
N ARG A 584 -38.17 -20.57 -20.92
CA ARG A 584 -39.13 -19.58 -21.37
C ARG A 584 -39.19 -18.28 -20.52
N CYS A 585 -39.14 -17.16 -21.21
CA CYS A 585 -39.80 -15.90 -20.84
C CYS A 585 -41.33 -16.13 -20.72
N ARG A 586 -41.92 -15.66 -19.64
CA ARG A 586 -43.35 -15.32 -19.60
C ARG A 586 -43.48 -13.81 -19.29
N ARG A 587 -43.99 -13.10 -20.29
CA ARG A 587 -44.66 -11.79 -20.16
C ARG A 587 -46.06 -12.03 -19.66
N SER A 588 -46.49 -11.21 -18.72
CA SER A 588 -47.87 -10.72 -18.54
C SER A 588 -47.73 -9.42 -17.77
N GLY A 589 -48.21 -8.29 -18.14
CA GLY A 589 -49.35 -7.87 -18.98
C GLY A 589 -50.48 -7.45 -18.06
N GLY A 590 -50.75 -6.11 -17.95
CA GLY A 590 -51.93 -5.53 -17.31
C GLY A 590 -51.57 -4.83 -15.98
N GLY A 591 -51.79 -3.53 -15.73
CA GLY A 591 -52.64 -2.55 -16.29
C GLY A 591 -53.40 -1.85 -15.18
N LEU A 592 -53.40 -0.49 -15.23
CA LEU A 592 -54.36 0.42 -14.55
C LEU A 592 -54.20 0.55 -13.01
N GLY A 593 -54.05 1.69 -12.38
CA GLY A 593 -54.63 2.99 -12.51
C GLY A 593 -54.78 3.57 -11.12
N GLY A 594 -54.63 4.86 -10.96
CA GLY A 594 -55.43 5.58 -9.98
C GLY A 594 -54.68 6.32 -8.84
N GLN A 595 -54.42 7.59 -9.05
CA GLN A 595 -54.75 8.74 -8.18
C GLN A 595 -54.27 8.77 -6.72
N ALA A 596 -53.35 9.68 -6.41
CA ALA A 596 -53.60 11.01 -5.81
C ALA A 596 -53.99 11.07 -4.32
N ARG A 597 -53.23 11.90 -3.63
CA ARG A 597 -53.46 12.85 -2.51
C ARG A 597 -52.43 12.66 -1.39
N SER A 598 -51.52 13.61 -1.23
CA SER A 598 -51.60 14.91 -0.50
C SER A 598 -51.78 14.78 1.00
N ALA A 599 -50.92 15.52 1.67
CA ALA A 599 -50.91 16.02 3.06
C ALA A 599 -49.81 15.33 3.91
N GLY A 600 -48.74 15.98 4.45
CA GLY A 600 -48.75 17.31 5.09
C GLY A 600 -48.57 17.16 6.59
N ARG A 601 -47.53 17.81 7.17
CA ARG A 601 -47.18 18.12 8.57
C ARG A 601 -46.03 17.28 9.13
N ALA A 602 -44.82 17.82 9.38
CA ALA A 602 -44.45 18.84 10.39
C ALA A 602 -44.86 18.50 11.84
N VAL A 603 -43.86 18.33 12.68
CA VAL A 603 -43.69 18.66 14.09
C VAL A 603 -42.39 17.98 14.54
N GLU A 604 -41.25 18.69 14.75
CA GLU A 604 -40.76 19.34 16.00
C GLU A 604 -40.58 18.42 17.20
N GLY A 605 -39.33 18.36 17.70
CA GLY A 605 -39.07 18.54 19.11
C GLY A 605 -38.53 17.31 19.87
N ALA A 606 -37.33 17.49 20.31
CA ALA A 606 -36.54 17.00 21.43
C ALA A 606 -35.34 16.18 21.08
#